data_a4bb45c4953a815336c8826e5404ba7b
#
_entry.id   a4bb45c4953a815336c8826e5404ba7b
#
_cell.length_a   1.000
_cell.length_b   1.000
_cell.length_c   1.000
_cell.angle_alpha   90.00
_cell.angle_beta   90.00
_cell.angle_gamma   90.00
#
_symmetry.space_group_name_H-M   'P 1'
#
loop_
_entity.id
_entity.type
_entity.pdbx_description
1 polymer ?
#
loop_
_entity_poly.entity_id
_entity_poly.type
_entity_poly.pdbx_seq_one_letter_code
_entity_poly.pdbx_strand_id
1 'polypeptide(L)'
;AMQTKTRLQAKQAGRILYYIQAVDRVSQHVTEKELLRIVAEPNLSNTKKLAGLLPVYIGMDMGMQKTLLPPQYVPGTVGKLLGIELHPDEPKISNRQSVREAGCVILKYLPKWLYLEIPDTANGFLKSDHADAPQLGPNVIAIEPDSRTWIHRTEDGIKVAVARRQFPLLPNKISTLHGIQGKTADPGLA
;
A
#
# COMPACT_ATOMS: atom_id res chain seq x y z
N ALA A 1 15.12 1.45 -3.54
CA ALA A 1 15.35 1.71 -2.09
C ALA A 1 14.22 1.15 -1.20
N MET A 2 12.95 1.47 -1.47
CA MET A 2 11.79 1.00 -0.68
C MET A 2 11.72 -0.52 -0.59
N GLN A 3 11.72 -1.19 -1.73
CA GLN A 3 11.57 -2.65 -1.82
C GLN A 3 12.68 -3.41 -1.10
N THR A 4 13.94 -2.97 -1.24
CA THR A 4 15.10 -3.62 -0.62
C THR A 4 15.03 -3.55 0.90
N LYS A 5 14.67 -2.38 1.45
CA LYS A 5 14.56 -2.18 2.90
C LYS A 5 13.43 -3.02 3.49
N THR A 6 12.25 -3.00 2.87
CA THR A 6 11.10 -3.79 3.33
C THR A 6 11.37 -5.30 3.24
N ARG A 7 12.09 -5.76 2.21
CA ARG A 7 12.51 -7.16 2.08
C ARG A 7 13.42 -7.61 3.22
N LEU A 8 14.42 -6.78 3.56
CA LEU A 8 15.31 -7.08 4.68
C LEU A 8 14.55 -7.17 6.00
N GLN A 9 13.63 -6.23 6.26
CA GLN A 9 12.80 -6.23 7.46
C GLN A 9 11.88 -7.45 7.54
N ALA A 10 11.21 -7.82 6.44
CA ALA A 10 10.38 -9.02 6.40
C ALA A 10 11.19 -10.28 6.72
N LYS A 11 12.41 -10.41 6.15
CA LYS A 11 13.32 -11.50 6.42
C LYS A 11 13.74 -11.56 7.89
N GLN A 12 14.10 -10.41 8.48
CA GLN A 12 14.46 -10.30 9.90
C GLN A 12 13.28 -10.68 10.83
N ALA A 13 12.06 -10.34 10.42
CA ALA A 13 10.84 -10.68 11.14
C ALA A 13 10.36 -12.13 10.90
N GLY A 14 11.02 -12.92 10.05
CA GLY A 14 10.58 -14.26 9.67
C GLY A 14 9.23 -14.30 8.97
N ARG A 15 8.87 -13.23 8.23
CA ARG A 15 7.56 -13.05 7.58
C ARG A 15 7.67 -13.14 6.06
N ILE A 16 6.61 -13.66 5.43
CA ILE A 16 6.46 -13.65 3.97
C ILE A 16 6.25 -12.21 3.52
N LEU A 17 7.02 -11.78 2.53
CA LEU A 17 6.85 -10.49 1.88
C LEU A 17 5.89 -10.63 0.69
N TYR A 18 4.81 -9.88 0.71
CA TYR A 18 3.86 -9.78 -0.38
C TYR A 18 4.16 -8.54 -1.21
N TYR A 19 4.22 -8.71 -2.53
CA TYR A 19 4.25 -7.61 -3.48
C TYR A 19 2.87 -7.47 -4.11
N ILE A 20 2.18 -6.36 -3.81
CA ILE A 20 0.87 -6.03 -4.37
C ILE A 20 1.10 -5.12 -5.56
N GLN A 21 0.84 -5.63 -6.76
CA GLN A 21 0.96 -4.86 -7.99
C GLN A 21 -0.29 -4.02 -8.21
N ALA A 22 -0.11 -2.74 -8.59
CA ALA A 22 -1.21 -1.87 -8.99
C ALA A 22 -1.87 -2.36 -10.28
N VAL A 23 -3.13 -2.04 -10.43
CA VAL A 23 -3.85 -2.21 -11.70
C VAL A 23 -3.93 -0.84 -12.38
N ASP A 24 -3.21 -0.69 -13.49
CA ASP A 24 -3.19 0.52 -14.30
C ASP A 24 -4.06 0.36 -15.55
N ARG A 25 -4.90 1.36 -15.80
CA ARG A 25 -5.66 1.49 -17.04
C ARG A 25 -5.22 2.76 -17.74
N VAL A 26 -4.85 2.65 -19.00
CA VAL A 26 -4.40 3.78 -19.82
C VAL A 26 -5.51 4.23 -20.78
N SER A 27 -5.62 5.53 -21.02
CA SER A 27 -6.69 6.09 -21.86
C SER A 27 -6.52 5.80 -23.36
N GLN A 28 -5.33 5.39 -23.77
CA GLN A 28 -5.00 5.08 -25.17
C GLN A 28 -3.92 4.00 -25.24
N HIS A 29 -3.75 3.42 -26.41
CA HIS A 29 -2.70 2.42 -26.63
C HIS A 29 -1.31 3.05 -26.44
N VAL A 30 -0.47 2.39 -25.67
CA VAL A 30 0.93 2.74 -25.43
C VAL A 30 1.80 1.51 -25.65
N THR A 31 3.08 1.72 -25.91
CA THR A 31 4.04 0.62 -26.06
C THR A 31 4.26 -0.12 -24.75
N GLU A 32 4.71 -1.38 -24.82
CA GLU A 32 5.07 -2.17 -23.63
C GLU A 32 6.13 -1.45 -22.78
N LYS A 33 7.11 -0.81 -23.41
CA LYS A 33 8.14 0.00 -22.76
C LYS A 33 7.52 1.12 -21.92
N GLU A 34 6.52 1.82 -22.46
CA GLU A 34 5.81 2.87 -21.73
C GLU A 34 4.95 2.30 -20.59
N LEU A 35 4.31 1.14 -20.77
CA LEU A 35 3.59 0.46 -19.69
C LEU A 35 4.52 0.13 -18.53
N LEU A 36 5.71 -0.38 -18.79
CA LEU A 36 6.71 -0.66 -17.76
C LEU A 36 7.13 0.61 -17.01
N ARG A 37 7.28 1.75 -17.70
CA ARG A 37 7.57 3.05 -17.09
C ARG A 37 6.44 3.54 -16.21
N ILE A 38 5.19 3.41 -16.68
CA ILE A 38 4.00 3.75 -15.90
C ILE A 38 3.98 2.97 -14.59
N VAL A 39 4.16 1.64 -14.66
CA VAL A 39 4.18 0.77 -13.46
C VAL A 39 5.34 1.14 -12.55
N ALA A 40 6.52 1.39 -13.10
CA ALA A 40 7.74 1.67 -12.36
C ALA A 40 7.86 3.13 -11.90
N GLU A 41 6.90 4.03 -12.17
CA GLU A 41 6.97 5.45 -11.80
C GLU A 41 7.44 5.64 -10.36
N PRO A 42 8.67 6.14 -10.15
CA PRO A 42 9.27 6.20 -8.82
C PRO A 42 8.74 7.36 -7.98
N ASN A 43 8.23 8.41 -8.65
CA ASN A 43 7.75 9.60 -7.98
C ASN A 43 6.28 9.43 -7.57
N LEU A 44 6.08 9.14 -6.29
CA LEU A 44 4.74 8.98 -5.73
C LEU A 44 3.87 10.24 -5.79
N SER A 45 4.46 11.43 -5.95
CA SER A 45 3.69 12.65 -6.15
C SER A 45 2.99 12.65 -7.51
N ASN A 46 3.64 12.12 -8.55
CA ASN A 46 3.06 11.99 -9.88
C ASN A 46 1.86 11.05 -9.88
N THR A 47 1.95 9.93 -9.14
CA THR A 47 0.91 8.90 -9.04
C THR A 47 -0.11 9.17 -7.93
N LYS A 48 -0.17 10.40 -7.42
CA LYS A 48 -1.04 10.78 -6.29
C LYS A 48 -0.88 9.84 -5.09
N LYS A 49 0.35 9.46 -4.80
CA LYS A 49 0.77 8.58 -3.68
C LYS A 49 0.30 7.12 -3.77
N LEU A 50 -0.10 6.64 -4.95
CA LEU A 50 -0.34 5.21 -5.18
C LEU A 50 0.91 4.56 -5.79
N ALA A 51 1.51 3.61 -5.06
CA ALA A 51 2.69 2.88 -5.52
C ALA A 51 2.33 1.90 -6.65
N GLY A 52 3.17 1.77 -7.68
CA GLY A 52 2.99 0.74 -8.72
C GLY A 52 3.19 -0.67 -8.17
N LEU A 53 4.12 -0.82 -7.23
CA LEU A 53 4.37 -2.08 -6.52
C LEU A 53 4.49 -1.77 -5.02
N LEU A 54 3.54 -2.28 -4.24
CA LEU A 54 3.46 -2.08 -2.79
C LEU A 54 3.98 -3.31 -2.06
N PRO A 55 5.17 -3.24 -1.41
CA PRO A 55 5.69 -4.33 -0.60
C PRO A 55 5.07 -4.29 0.81
N VAL A 56 4.49 -5.41 1.25
CA VAL A 56 3.87 -5.53 2.58
C VAL A 56 4.18 -6.88 3.23
N TYR A 57 4.27 -6.91 4.56
CA TYR A 57 4.30 -8.12 5.36
C TYR A 57 3.47 -7.94 6.64
N ILE A 58 2.92 -9.02 7.16
CA ILE A 58 2.07 -8.98 8.37
C ILE A 58 2.91 -8.51 9.57
N GLY A 59 2.41 -7.50 10.27
CA GLY A 59 3.06 -6.87 11.44
C GLY A 59 3.87 -5.62 11.11
N MET A 60 3.93 -5.17 9.83
CA MET A 60 4.61 -3.92 9.49
C MET A 60 3.74 -2.70 9.74
N ASP A 61 4.41 -1.57 10.00
CA ASP A 61 3.73 -0.28 10.13
C ASP A 61 3.50 0.33 8.75
N MET A 62 2.26 0.75 8.50
CA MET A 62 1.80 1.37 7.27
C MET A 62 1.27 2.76 7.53
N GLY A 63 1.68 3.72 6.71
CA GLY A 63 1.17 5.10 6.75
C GLY A 63 0.05 5.30 5.73
N MET A 64 -1.06 5.86 6.17
CA MET A 64 -2.22 6.17 5.33
C MET A 64 -1.91 7.35 4.39
N GLN A 65 -2.40 7.26 3.15
CA GLN A 65 -2.25 8.28 2.11
C GLN A 65 -3.59 8.88 1.67
N LYS A 66 -4.65 8.56 2.37
CA LYS A 66 -6.02 9.05 2.15
C LYS A 66 -6.64 9.38 3.49
N THR A 67 -7.50 10.38 3.51
CA THR A 67 -8.40 10.61 4.65
C THR A 67 -9.53 9.59 4.57
N LEU A 68 -9.69 8.84 5.67
CA LEU A 68 -10.80 7.94 5.89
C LEU A 68 -11.60 8.47 7.03
N LEU A 69 -12.67 8.78 7.33
CA LEU A 69 -13.35 9.27 8.54
C LEU A 69 -12.65 10.49 9.19
N PRO A 70 -12.75 11.69 8.61
CA PRO A 70 -12.25 12.91 9.28
C PRO A 70 -12.94 13.15 10.62
N PRO A 71 -12.21 13.65 11.62
CA PRO A 71 -10.79 13.99 11.66
C PRO A 71 -9.86 12.85 12.06
N GLN A 72 -10.36 11.64 12.26
CA GLN A 72 -9.66 10.55 12.96
C GLN A 72 -8.57 9.88 12.10
N TYR A 73 -8.84 9.66 10.81
CA TYR A 73 -7.89 8.98 9.91
C TYR A 73 -7.52 9.89 8.75
N VAL A 74 -6.39 10.55 8.93
CA VAL A 74 -5.85 11.51 7.96
C VAL A 74 -4.57 10.95 7.32
N PRO A 75 -4.10 11.50 6.21
CA PRO A 75 -2.79 11.15 5.65
C PRO A 75 -1.69 11.29 6.72
N GLY A 76 -0.88 10.24 6.86
CA GLY A 76 0.15 10.15 7.89
C GLY A 76 -0.27 9.39 9.15
N THR A 77 -1.54 9.06 9.35
CA THR A 77 -1.95 8.09 10.38
C THR A 77 -1.25 6.76 10.13
N VAL A 78 -0.65 6.20 11.17
CA VAL A 78 0.09 4.95 11.10
C VAL A 78 -0.72 3.84 11.74
N GLY A 79 -0.81 2.71 11.06
CA GLY A 79 -1.40 1.49 11.58
C GLY A 79 -0.52 0.27 11.30
N LYS A 80 -0.64 -0.76 12.13
CA LYS A 80 0.05 -2.04 11.96
C LYS A 80 -0.77 -2.96 11.08
N LEU A 81 -0.16 -3.52 10.03
CA LEU A 81 -0.82 -4.48 9.14
C LEU A 81 -1.04 -5.81 9.86
N LEU A 82 -2.30 -6.15 10.15
CA LEU A 82 -2.68 -7.39 10.82
C LEU A 82 -2.97 -8.53 9.86
N GLY A 83 -3.54 -8.22 8.69
CA GLY A 83 -3.97 -9.24 7.75
C GLY A 83 -4.17 -8.73 6.33
N ILE A 84 -4.22 -9.69 5.41
CA ILE A 84 -4.48 -9.47 3.98
C ILE A 84 -5.60 -10.41 3.58
N GLU A 85 -6.73 -9.89 3.15
CA GLU A 85 -7.78 -10.69 2.53
C GLU A 85 -7.51 -10.77 1.03
N LEU A 86 -7.07 -11.95 0.60
CA LEU A 86 -6.71 -12.18 -0.79
C LEU A 86 -7.94 -12.20 -1.69
N HIS A 87 -7.73 -11.92 -2.98
CA HIS A 87 -8.76 -12.12 -3.99
C HIS A 87 -9.16 -13.61 -4.04
N PRO A 88 -10.46 -13.96 -4.23
CA PRO A 88 -10.91 -15.35 -4.28
C PRO A 88 -10.15 -16.20 -5.30
N ASP A 89 -9.82 -15.62 -6.45
CA ASP A 89 -9.09 -16.29 -7.53
C ASP A 89 -7.57 -16.27 -7.36
N GLU A 90 -7.05 -15.73 -6.22
CA GLU A 90 -5.61 -15.73 -5.99
C GLU A 90 -5.10 -17.15 -5.79
N PRO A 91 -4.11 -17.63 -6.59
CA PRO A 91 -3.56 -18.96 -6.43
C PRO A 91 -2.98 -19.21 -5.03
N LYS A 92 -3.12 -20.41 -4.50
CA LYS A 92 -2.63 -20.77 -3.16
C LYS A 92 -1.17 -20.40 -2.97
N ILE A 93 -0.90 -19.54 -2.00
CA ILE A 93 0.42 -18.96 -1.72
C ILE A 93 1.40 -20.01 -1.22
N SER A 94 0.94 -20.94 -0.37
CA SER A 94 1.76 -21.99 0.24
C SER A 94 2.46 -22.89 -0.78
N ASN A 95 1.91 -23.03 -1.97
CA ASN A 95 2.43 -23.91 -3.02
C ASN A 95 3.42 -23.22 -3.96
N ARG A 96 3.64 -21.91 -3.82
CA ARG A 96 4.52 -21.16 -4.71
C ARG A 96 6.00 -21.38 -4.35
N GLN A 97 6.78 -21.72 -5.35
CA GLN A 97 8.22 -21.93 -5.20
C GLN A 97 8.93 -20.67 -4.66
N SER A 98 8.52 -19.48 -5.11
CA SER A 98 9.08 -18.20 -4.65
C SER A 98 8.93 -17.97 -3.14
N VAL A 99 7.87 -18.50 -2.53
CA VAL A 99 7.69 -18.41 -1.06
C VAL A 99 8.67 -19.32 -0.35
N ARG A 100 8.88 -20.54 -0.86
CA ARG A 100 9.79 -21.51 -0.27
C ARG A 100 11.26 -21.09 -0.40
N GLU A 101 11.64 -20.53 -1.54
CA GLU A 101 13.05 -20.19 -1.84
C GLU A 101 13.43 -18.78 -1.39
N ALA A 102 12.54 -17.79 -1.58
CA ALA A 102 12.86 -16.38 -1.39
C ALA A 102 12.06 -15.69 -0.27
N GLY A 103 11.09 -16.37 0.36
CA GLY A 103 10.22 -15.80 1.38
C GLY A 103 9.37 -14.63 0.87
N CYS A 104 9.13 -14.54 -0.43
CA CYS A 104 8.33 -13.47 -1.03
C CYS A 104 7.41 -14.00 -2.14
N VAL A 105 6.34 -13.24 -2.40
CA VAL A 105 5.38 -13.55 -3.45
C VAL A 105 4.83 -12.28 -4.09
N ILE A 106 4.69 -12.29 -5.41
CA ILE A 106 3.94 -11.26 -6.14
C ILE A 106 2.50 -11.77 -6.25
N LEU A 107 1.55 -11.00 -5.74
CA LEU A 107 0.14 -11.34 -5.87
C LEU A 107 -0.33 -11.09 -7.31
N LYS A 108 -1.13 -12.02 -7.82
CA LYS A 108 -1.68 -11.94 -9.18
C LYS A 108 -2.82 -10.94 -9.26
N TYR A 109 -3.60 -10.85 -8.19
CA TYR A 109 -4.75 -9.96 -8.10
C TYR A 109 -4.60 -9.00 -6.93
N LEU A 110 -5.26 -7.83 -7.01
CA LEU A 110 -5.37 -6.96 -5.86
C LEU A 110 -6.14 -7.67 -4.74
N PRO A 111 -5.63 -7.69 -3.51
CA PRO A 111 -6.40 -8.14 -2.35
C PRO A 111 -7.72 -7.40 -2.22
N LYS A 112 -8.71 -8.03 -1.59
CA LYS A 112 -9.97 -7.40 -1.30
C LYS A 112 -9.80 -6.34 -0.22
N TRP A 113 -9.11 -6.70 0.88
CA TRP A 113 -8.89 -5.85 2.05
C TRP A 113 -7.47 -5.98 2.60
N LEU A 114 -6.96 -4.89 3.16
CA LEU A 114 -5.84 -4.87 4.10
C LEU A 114 -6.37 -4.44 5.47
N TYR A 115 -6.12 -5.24 6.49
CA TYR A 115 -6.56 -4.97 7.86
C TYR A 115 -5.47 -4.26 8.63
N LEU A 116 -5.76 -3.04 9.11
CA LEU A 116 -4.83 -2.23 9.89
C LEU A 116 -5.36 -2.06 11.30
N GLU A 117 -4.51 -2.37 12.29
CA GLU A 117 -4.70 -1.96 13.67
C GLU A 117 -4.11 -0.57 13.85
N ILE A 118 -4.92 0.37 14.31
CA ILE A 118 -4.48 1.73 14.61
C ILE A 118 -4.45 1.87 16.12
N PRO A 119 -3.29 2.28 16.71
CA PRO A 119 -3.19 2.49 18.14
C PRO A 119 -4.28 3.43 18.64
N ASP A 120 -4.77 3.16 19.83
CA ASP A 120 -5.91 3.80 20.46
C ASP A 120 -5.84 5.33 20.37
N THR A 121 -6.62 5.85 19.44
CA THR A 121 -6.99 7.25 19.48
C THR A 121 -8.23 7.33 20.36
N ALA A 122 -8.17 8.02 21.46
CA ALA A 122 -9.07 8.10 22.60
C ALA A 122 -10.62 8.01 22.41
N ASN A 123 -11.13 7.65 21.25
CA ASN A 123 -12.55 7.55 20.94
C ASN A 123 -12.92 6.32 20.09
N GLY A 124 -12.50 5.20 20.49
CA GLY A 124 -12.86 3.83 20.22
C GLY A 124 -14.04 3.42 19.33
N PHE A 125 -14.27 3.98 18.15
CA PHE A 125 -15.24 3.40 17.22
C PHE A 125 -14.81 3.58 15.76
N LEU A 126 -14.15 2.57 15.24
CA LEU A 126 -13.95 2.35 13.83
C LEU A 126 -15.11 1.54 13.25
N LYS A 127 -16.22 2.18 12.93
CA LYS A 127 -17.18 1.59 12.02
C LYS A 127 -16.60 1.72 10.62
N SER A 128 -16.30 0.61 9.97
CA SER A 128 -16.16 0.60 8.53
C SER A 128 -17.49 1.05 7.93
N ASP A 129 -17.49 2.12 7.14
CA ASP A 129 -18.70 2.63 6.47
C ASP A 129 -19.19 1.71 5.34
N HIS A 130 -18.46 0.61 5.08
CA HIS A 130 -18.84 -0.36 4.07
C HIS A 130 -19.75 -1.44 4.67
N ALA A 131 -20.93 -1.60 4.10
CA ALA A 131 -21.90 -2.63 4.49
C ALA A 131 -21.32 -4.05 4.44
N ASP A 132 -20.33 -4.28 3.59
CA ASP A 132 -19.66 -5.57 3.38
C ASP A 132 -18.36 -5.73 4.18
N ALA A 133 -17.98 -4.75 5.00
CA ALA A 133 -16.77 -4.87 5.80
C ALA A 133 -16.99 -5.90 6.92
N PRO A 134 -16.04 -6.82 7.11
CA PRO A 134 -16.14 -7.79 8.19
C PRO A 134 -16.21 -7.09 9.55
N GLN A 135 -16.94 -7.68 10.48
CA GLN A 135 -16.94 -7.23 11.88
C GLN A 135 -15.53 -7.45 12.45
N LEU A 136 -14.79 -6.37 12.54
CA LEU A 136 -13.42 -6.36 13.04
C LEU A 136 -13.41 -5.99 14.52
N GLY A 137 -12.39 -6.44 15.23
CA GLY A 137 -12.16 -6.06 16.62
C GLY A 137 -11.97 -4.54 16.79
N PRO A 138 -11.97 -4.04 18.04
CA PRO A 138 -11.71 -2.63 18.30
C PRO A 138 -10.36 -2.22 17.70
N ASN A 139 -10.28 -1.00 17.19
CA ASN A 139 -9.08 -0.40 16.59
C ASN A 139 -8.59 -1.04 15.27
N VAL A 140 -9.36 -1.95 14.66
CA VAL A 140 -9.02 -2.54 13.36
C VAL A 140 -9.91 -1.98 12.27
N ILE A 141 -9.29 -1.51 11.18
CA ILE A 141 -10.00 -1.03 9.99
C ILE A 141 -9.66 -1.89 8.77
N ALA A 142 -10.63 -2.05 7.89
CA ALA A 142 -10.43 -2.63 6.57
C ALA A 142 -10.17 -1.52 5.56
N ILE A 143 -9.04 -1.59 4.86
CA ILE A 143 -8.69 -0.67 3.80
C ILE A 143 -8.89 -1.37 2.46
N GLU A 144 -9.63 -0.73 1.56
CA GLU A 144 -9.81 -1.17 0.17
C GLU A 144 -8.87 -0.45 -0.80
N PRO A 145 -8.64 -1.01 -2.00
CA PRO A 145 -7.92 -0.32 -3.05
C PRO A 145 -8.67 0.93 -3.51
N ASP A 146 -7.94 2.05 -3.63
CA ASP A 146 -8.43 3.34 -4.15
C ASP A 146 -8.01 3.52 -5.61
N SER A 147 -8.76 4.30 -6.36
CA SER A 147 -8.48 4.59 -7.77
C SER A 147 -8.17 6.08 -7.94
N ARG A 148 -7.03 6.38 -8.57
CA ARG A 148 -6.60 7.76 -8.84
C ARG A 148 -6.09 7.90 -10.26
N THR A 149 -6.43 9.02 -10.90
CA THR A 149 -5.99 9.31 -12.26
C THR A 149 -4.89 10.36 -12.24
N TRP A 150 -3.88 10.17 -13.07
CA TRP A 150 -2.76 11.09 -13.29
C TRP A 150 -2.36 11.13 -14.76
N ILE A 151 -1.56 12.12 -15.16
CA ILE A 151 -1.09 12.27 -16.53
C ILE A 151 0.34 11.81 -16.64
N HIS A 152 0.57 10.76 -17.41
CA HIS A 152 1.89 10.33 -17.83
C HIS A 152 2.29 11.02 -19.13
N ARG A 153 3.57 11.40 -19.26
CA ARG A 153 4.14 11.86 -20.53
C ARG A 153 5.04 10.78 -21.09
N THR A 154 4.70 10.33 -22.30
CA THR A 154 5.55 9.37 -23.04
C THR A 154 6.87 10.00 -23.46
N GLU A 155 7.83 9.19 -23.94
CA GLU A 155 9.09 9.69 -24.51
C GLU A 155 8.84 10.70 -25.66
N ASP A 156 7.81 10.46 -26.46
CA ASP A 156 7.41 11.34 -27.58
C ASP A 156 6.62 12.58 -27.12
N GLY A 157 6.50 12.80 -25.81
CA GLY A 157 5.81 13.96 -25.25
C GLY A 157 4.28 13.87 -25.22
N ILE A 158 3.69 12.75 -25.65
CA ILE A 158 2.25 12.54 -25.66
C ILE A 158 1.73 12.41 -24.22
N LYS A 159 0.63 13.09 -23.93
CA LYS A 159 -0.03 12.99 -22.61
C LYS A 159 -1.01 11.82 -22.61
N VAL A 160 -0.82 10.91 -21.68
CA VAL A 160 -1.68 9.72 -21.49
C VAL A 160 -2.28 9.77 -20.09
N ALA A 161 -3.60 9.71 -19.99
CA ALA A 161 -4.25 9.57 -18.69
C ALA A 161 -4.12 8.12 -18.21
N VAL A 162 -3.63 7.95 -16.98
CA VAL A 162 -3.45 6.66 -16.31
C VAL A 162 -4.33 6.62 -15.08
N ALA A 163 -5.26 5.68 -15.02
CA ALA A 163 -6.06 5.39 -13.84
C ALA A 163 -5.42 4.20 -13.11
N ARG A 164 -4.81 4.47 -11.95
CA ARG A 164 -4.17 3.46 -11.09
C ARG A 164 -5.11 3.07 -9.97
N ARG A 165 -5.29 1.76 -9.79
CA ARG A 165 -5.95 1.20 -8.61
C ARG A 165 -4.94 0.50 -7.73
N GLN A 166 -4.81 0.95 -6.47
CA GLN A 166 -3.88 0.42 -5.48
C GLN A 166 -4.33 0.83 -4.07
N PHE A 167 -3.83 0.18 -3.05
CA PHE A 167 -4.06 0.61 -1.67
C PHE A 167 -3.42 1.97 -1.39
N PRO A 168 -4.16 2.91 -0.76
CA PRO A 168 -3.65 4.23 -0.40
C PRO A 168 -2.79 4.16 0.88
N LEU A 169 -1.79 3.29 0.86
CA LEU A 169 -0.91 2.96 1.97
C LEU A 169 0.54 2.96 1.51
N LEU A 170 1.44 3.35 2.39
CA LEU A 170 2.89 3.24 2.19
C LEU A 170 3.55 2.69 3.46
N PRO A 171 4.67 1.94 3.35
CA PRO A 171 5.49 1.58 4.50
C PRO A 171 5.88 2.82 5.31
N ASN A 172 5.59 2.84 6.62
CA ASN A 172 5.74 4.04 7.46
C ASN A 172 7.18 4.59 7.50
N LYS A 173 8.19 3.72 7.41
CA LYS A 173 9.61 4.13 7.42
C LYS A 173 10.09 4.86 6.15
N ILE A 174 9.16 5.21 5.25
CA ILE A 174 9.40 5.98 4.01
C ILE A 174 8.71 7.35 4.10
N SER A 175 8.52 7.86 5.31
CA SER A 175 8.07 9.24 5.48
C SER A 175 9.10 10.20 4.87
N THR A 176 8.66 11.09 4.00
CA THR A 176 9.47 12.23 3.57
C THR A 176 9.72 13.15 4.76
N LEU A 177 10.80 13.92 4.73
CA LEU A 177 11.11 14.92 5.78
C LEU A 177 9.90 15.80 6.14
N HIS A 178 9.06 16.15 5.17
CA HIS A 178 7.81 16.88 5.37
C HIS A 178 6.77 16.13 6.20
N GLY A 179 6.76 14.81 6.18
CA GLY A 179 5.84 13.99 6.99
C GLY A 179 6.25 13.87 8.45
N ILE A 180 7.46 14.32 8.81
CA ILE A 180 7.99 14.30 10.18
C ILE A 180 7.81 15.68 10.85
N GLN A 181 7.62 16.73 10.06
CA GLN A 181 7.39 18.08 10.57
C GLN A 181 6.10 18.12 11.41
N GLY A 182 6.20 18.46 12.67
CA GLY A 182 5.10 18.50 13.63
C GLY A 182 4.85 17.20 14.42
N LYS A 183 5.63 16.14 14.20
CA LYS A 183 5.62 14.96 15.09
C LYS A 183 6.62 15.20 16.21
N THR A 184 6.16 15.09 17.45
CA THR A 184 7.05 15.09 18.63
C THR A 184 8.02 13.92 18.48
N ALA A 185 9.32 14.20 18.48
CA ALA A 185 10.34 13.15 18.50
C ALA A 185 10.25 12.43 19.84
N ASP A 186 10.22 11.10 19.79
CA ASP A 186 10.33 10.29 20.99
C ASP A 186 11.70 10.59 21.65
N PRO A 187 11.77 10.95 22.94
CA PRO A 187 13.02 11.34 23.61
C PRO A 187 14.09 10.23 23.62
N GLY A 188 13.83 9.06 23.10
CA GLY A 188 14.81 7.97 22.90
C GLY A 188 15.64 8.06 21.60
N LEU A 189 15.52 9.12 20.80
CA LEU A 189 16.27 9.34 19.55
C LEU A 189 17.26 10.53 19.66
N ALA A 190 17.92 10.66 20.79
CA ALA A 190 19.07 11.56 20.95
C ALA A 190 20.37 10.79 20.75
#